data_262a845e150e77707b9cddeb4783534e
#
_entry.id   262a845e150e77707b9cddeb4783534e
#
_cell.length_a   1.000
_cell.length_b   1.000
_cell.length_c   1.000
_cell.angle_alpha   90.00
_cell.angle_beta   90.00
_cell.angle_gamma   90.00
#
_symmetry.space_group_name_H-M   'P 1'
#
loop_
_entity.id
_entity.type
_entity.pdbx_description
1 polymer ?
#
loop_
_entity_poly.entity_id
_entity_poly.type
_entity_poly.pdbx_seq_one_letter_code
_entity_poly.pdbx_strand_id
1 'polypeptide(L)' 'MLFRSDYVIVEDRKAATDGEMVIALLNGLEVTLKKLFREQGRIRLQPANPTMQPIYADPDQVQVQGVVVGVMRKY' A
#
# COMPACT_ATOMS: atom_id res chain seq x y z
N MET A 1 -7.67 6.95 6.94
CA MET A 1 -7.18 8.34 6.91
C MET A 1 -6.24 8.58 8.08
N LEU A 2 -5.11 9.21 7.83
CA LEU A 2 -4.17 9.56 8.88
C LEU A 2 -4.46 10.96 9.39
N PHE A 3 -4.51 11.12 10.70
CA PHE A 3 -4.61 12.41 11.33
C PHE A 3 -3.24 13.06 11.42
N ARG A 4 -3.18 14.39 11.57
CA ARG A 4 -1.90 15.10 11.67
C ARG A 4 -0.99 14.57 12.77
N SER A 5 -1.58 14.04 13.83
CA SER A 5 -0.85 13.53 14.98
C SER A 5 -0.38 12.09 14.80
N ASP A 6 -0.71 11.46 13.70
CA ASP A 6 -0.36 10.08 13.44
C ASP A 6 0.91 9.99 12.60
N TYR A 7 1.74 9.00 12.90
CA TYR A 7 2.93 8.70 12.14
C TYR A 7 2.85 7.27 11.63
N VAL A 8 3.31 7.06 10.43
CA VAL A 8 3.36 5.73 9.82
C VAL A 8 4.78 5.23 9.92
N ILE A 9 4.95 4.04 10.46
CA ILE A 9 6.26 3.38 10.54
C ILE A 9 6.41 2.53 9.31
N VAL A 10 7.42 2.84 8.49
CA VAL A 10 7.65 2.18 7.21
C VAL A 10 8.97 1.44 7.26
N GLU A 11 8.92 0.17 6.86
CA GLU A 11 10.12 -0.64 6.66
C GLU A 11 10.55 -0.51 5.20
N ASP A 12 11.84 -0.25 5.00
CA ASP A 12 12.40 -0.12 3.65
C ASP A 12 12.59 -1.49 3.01
N ARG A 13 11.49 -2.05 2.58
CA ARG A 13 11.42 -3.39 2.01
C ARG A 13 10.64 -3.31 0.70
N LYS A 14 11.21 -3.85 -0.37
CA LYS A 14 10.60 -3.77 -1.71
C LYS A 14 9.69 -4.93 -2.03
N ALA A 15 9.69 -5.97 -1.21
CA ALA A 15 8.83 -7.13 -1.37
C ALA A 15 7.82 -7.17 -0.24
N ALA A 16 6.57 -7.42 -0.59
CA ALA A 16 5.48 -7.50 0.39
C ALA A 16 4.73 -8.82 0.20
N THR A 17 4.18 -9.33 1.30
CA THR A 17 3.30 -10.49 1.27
C THR A 17 1.85 -10.03 1.21
N ASP A 18 0.96 -10.94 0.83
CA ASP A 18 -0.46 -10.63 0.69
C ASP A 18 -1.04 -10.10 2.00
N GLY A 19 -1.79 -9.01 1.88
CA GLY A 19 -2.46 -8.39 3.01
C GLY A 19 -1.65 -7.32 3.71
N GLU A 20 -0.38 -7.14 3.36
CA GLU A 20 0.42 -6.08 3.96
C GLU A 20 0.06 -4.72 3.38
N MET A 21 0.07 -3.71 4.24
CA MET A 21 -0.12 -2.32 3.82
C MET A 21 1.19 -1.81 3.23
N VAL A 22 1.15 -1.31 2.02
CA VAL A 22 2.34 -0.86 1.32
C VAL A 22 2.20 0.59 0.87
N ILE A 23 3.35 1.24 0.70
CA ILE A 23 3.45 2.48 -0.05
C ILE A 23 3.90 2.05 -1.45
N ALA A 24 3.05 2.26 -2.43
CA ALA A 24 3.29 1.81 -3.79
C ALA A 24 3.29 2.96 -4.77
N LEU A 25 4.20 2.89 -5.73
CA LEU A 25 4.23 3.80 -6.86
C LEU A 25 3.52 3.10 -8.02
N LEU A 26 2.46 3.72 -8.51
CA LEU A 26 1.63 3.17 -9.57
C LEU A 26 1.94 3.88 -10.88
N ASN A 27 2.35 3.11 -11.89
CA ASN A 27 2.70 3.62 -13.22
C ASN A 27 3.78 4.70 -13.21
N GLY A 28 4.61 4.71 -12.17
CA GLY A 28 5.68 5.69 -12.04
C GLY A 28 5.22 7.11 -11.75
N LEU A 29 3.93 7.32 -11.47
CA LEU A 29 3.36 8.66 -11.33
C LEU A 29 2.64 8.89 -10.01
N GLU A 30 1.92 7.91 -9.51
CA GLU A 30 1.06 8.08 -8.36
C GLU A 30 1.52 7.23 -7.19
N VAL A 31 1.73 7.86 -6.04
CA VAL A 31 2.07 7.17 -4.80
C VAL A 31 0.77 6.92 -4.03
N THR A 32 0.57 5.69 -3.60
CA THR A 32 -0.64 5.29 -2.88
C THR A 32 -0.31 4.41 -1.69
N LEU A 33 -1.16 4.46 -0.67
CA LEU A 33 -1.04 3.66 0.54
C LEU A 33 -2.22 2.69 0.56
N LYS A 34 -1.97 1.42 0.26
CA LYS A 34 -3.01 0.42 0.09
C LYS A 34 -2.52 -0.93 0.60
N LYS A 35 -3.46 -1.85 0.86
CA LYS A 35 -3.12 -3.25 1.07
C LYS A 35 -2.87 -3.92 -0.26
N LEU A 36 -1.83 -4.73 -0.32
CA LEU A 36 -1.42 -5.40 -1.54
C LEU A 36 -1.77 -6.88 -1.49
N PHE A 37 -2.34 -7.37 -2.58
CA PHE A 37 -2.61 -8.80 -2.77
C PHE A 37 -2.17 -9.21 -4.16
N ARG A 38 -1.58 -10.39 -4.29
CA ARG A 38 -1.26 -10.95 -5.59
C ARG A 38 -2.31 -11.98 -5.96
N GLU A 39 -2.97 -11.76 -7.09
CA GLU A 39 -4.06 -12.62 -7.54
C GLU A 39 -3.92 -12.93 -9.02
N GLN A 40 -3.70 -14.20 -9.36
CA GLN A 40 -3.71 -14.66 -10.74
C GLN A 40 -2.84 -13.82 -11.68
N GLY A 41 -1.62 -13.51 -11.26
CA GLY A 41 -0.70 -12.74 -12.07
C GLY A 41 -0.94 -11.24 -12.06
N ARG A 42 -1.89 -10.77 -11.27
CA ARG A 42 -2.17 -9.34 -11.09
C ARG A 42 -1.88 -8.89 -9.68
N ILE A 43 -1.78 -7.59 -9.51
CA ILE A 43 -1.71 -6.96 -8.20
C ILE A 43 -3.06 -6.30 -7.93
N ARG A 44 -3.64 -6.61 -6.77
CA ARG A 44 -4.83 -5.90 -6.30
C ARG A 44 -4.41 -4.98 -5.16
N LEU A 45 -4.67 -3.69 -5.32
CA LEU A 45 -4.43 -2.69 -4.29
C LEU A 45 -5.77 -2.34 -3.67
N GLN A 46 -5.93 -2.74 -2.41
CA GLN A 46 -7.21 -2.60 -1.72
C GLN A 46 -7.21 -1.37 -0.83
N PRO A 47 -8.12 -0.40 -1.06
CA PRO A 47 -8.26 0.75 -0.18
C PRO A 47 -8.71 0.34 1.23
N ALA A 48 -8.35 1.15 2.22
CA ALA A 48 -8.81 0.94 3.59
C ALA A 48 -10.34 1.11 3.71
N ASN A 49 -10.92 1.98 2.90
CA ASN A 49 -12.36 2.19 2.88
C ASN A 49 -13.02 1.06 2.08
N PRO A 50 -13.85 0.21 2.71
CA PRO A 50 -14.46 -0.93 2.00
C PRO A 50 -15.46 -0.53 0.92
N THR A 51 -15.92 0.71 0.90
CA THR A 51 -16.84 1.17 -0.15
C THR A 51 -16.12 1.60 -1.41
N MET A 52 -14.80 1.74 -1.37
CA MET A 52 -14.03 2.11 -2.54
C MET A 52 -13.61 0.87 -3.32
N GLN A 53 -13.56 1.02 -4.64
CA GLN A 53 -13.17 -0.06 -5.53
C GLN A 53 -11.68 -0.36 -5.42
N PRO A 54 -11.29 -1.64 -5.46
CA PRO A 54 -9.87 -1.98 -5.53
C PRO A 54 -9.28 -1.58 -6.88
N ILE A 55 -7.97 -1.36 -6.90
CA ILE A 55 -7.21 -1.08 -8.12
C ILE A 55 -6.53 -2.36 -8.54
N TYR A 56 -6.71 -2.76 -9.79
CA TYR A 56 -6.01 -3.91 -10.38
C TYR A 56 -4.96 -3.41 -11.35
N ALA A 57 -3.76 -3.95 -11.24
CA ALA A 57 -2.64 -3.55 -12.09
C ALA A 57 -1.75 -4.76 -12.38
N ASP A 58 -0.96 -4.65 -13.44
CA ASP A 58 0.06 -5.65 -13.71
C ASP A 58 1.23 -5.45 -12.75
N PRO A 59 1.96 -6.53 -12.41
CA PRO A 59 3.08 -6.41 -11.47
C PRO A 59 4.13 -5.38 -11.87
N ASP A 60 4.36 -5.19 -13.17
CA ASP A 60 5.34 -4.22 -13.66
C ASP A 60 4.85 -2.77 -13.57
N GLN A 61 3.57 -2.56 -13.29
CA GLN A 61 3.02 -1.23 -13.11
C GLN A 61 3.06 -0.76 -11.65
N VAL A 62 3.38 -1.66 -10.72
CA VAL A 62 3.37 -1.37 -9.29
C VAL A 62 4.77 -1.55 -8.72
N GLN A 63 5.30 -0.50 -8.12
CA GLN A 63 6.59 -0.56 -7.44
C GLN A 63 6.37 -0.32 -5.95
N VAL A 64 6.69 -1.33 -5.13
CA VAL A 64 6.60 -1.20 -3.68
C VAL A 64 7.75 -0.33 -3.20
N GLN A 65 7.44 0.77 -2.55
CA GLN A 65 8.43 1.67 -1.99
C GLN A 65 8.78 1.30 -0.55
N GLY A 66 7.82 0.78 0.18
CA GLY A 66 8.01 0.35 1.55
C GLY A 66 6.79 -0.35 2.08
N VAL A 67 6.93 -1.00 3.23
CA VAL A 67 5.86 -1.73 3.89
C VAL A 67 5.55 -1.06 5.22
N VAL A 68 4.28 -0.78 5.47
CA VAL A 68 3.84 -0.18 6.72
C VAL A 68 3.78 -1.26 7.78
N VAL A 69 4.60 -1.12 8.83
CA VAL A 69 4.67 -2.10 9.91
C VAL A 69 4.03 -1.61 11.20
N GLY A 70 3.63 -0.34 11.24
CA GLY A 70 2.94 0.17 12.41
C GLY A 70 2.50 1.60 12.23
N VAL A 71 1.67 2.05 13.16
CA VAL A 71 1.20 3.43 13.22
C VAL A 71 1.40 3.92 14.65
N MET A 72 2.04 5.08 14.81
CA MET A 72 2.20 5.72 16.10
C MET A 72 1.30 6.92 16.19
N ARG A 73 0.60 7.07 17.31
CA ARG A 73 -0.19 8.24 17.60
C ARG A 73 0.55 9.15 18.56
N LYS A 74 0.50 10.43 18.27
CA LYS A 74 1.03 11.44 19.16
C LYS A 74 -0.13 11.95 20.03
N TYR A 75 0.06 11.85 21.31
CA TYR A 75 -0.92 12.34 22.29
C TYR A 75 -0.50 13.68 22.84
#